data_4e2b7501f94d3adcfc40bb5752f75728
#
_entry.id   4e2b7501f94d3adcfc40bb5752f75728
#
_cell.length_a   1.000
_cell.length_b   1.000
_cell.length_c   1.000
_cell.angle_alpha   90.00
_cell.angle_beta   90.00
_cell.angle_gamma   90.00
#
_symmetry.space_group_name_H-M   'P 1'
#
loop_
_entity.id
_entity.type
_entity.pdbx_description
1 polymer ?
#
loop_
_entity_poly.entity_id
_entity_poly.type
_entity_poly.pdbx_seq_one_letter_code
_entity_poly.pdbx_strand_id
1 'polypeptide(L)'
;GIKLPNNIGEFELILEEKMKDQCCRALERLSQEGLINLDTVTGECSCRPEAAVMSRQMVQFNSMIVILALSPLCSLKELFRELSACAELQVVLKRDDKKILNEHAKHMEYPFKSSEKVKTDQDKSYVLLQLVPDRVKLVENMVKEQEYVAHGACRLLSAVIELAIESQSGGLL
;
A
#
# COMPACT_ATOMS: atom_id res chain seq x y z
N GLY A 1 8.42 -0.01 -34.07
CA GLY A 1 9.26 -1.20 -33.98
C GLY A 1 10.60 -0.82 -33.36
N ILE A 2 10.98 -1.46 -32.25
CA ILE A 2 12.29 -1.29 -31.62
C ILE A 2 13.30 -1.98 -32.54
N LYS A 3 14.25 -1.23 -33.12
CA LYS A 3 15.38 -1.81 -33.82
C LYS A 3 16.25 -2.56 -32.81
N LEU A 4 16.51 -3.83 -33.05
CA LEU A 4 17.47 -4.59 -32.26
C LEU A 4 18.90 -4.08 -32.55
N PRO A 5 19.74 -3.88 -31.53
CA PRO A 5 21.12 -3.42 -31.68
C PRO A 5 21.96 -4.45 -32.44
N ASN A 6 22.91 -3.98 -33.23
CA ASN A 6 23.72 -4.81 -34.11
C ASN A 6 24.96 -5.42 -33.40
N ASN A 7 25.29 -4.93 -32.21
CA ASN A 7 26.41 -5.45 -31.41
C ASN A 7 26.18 -5.25 -29.89
N ILE A 8 26.97 -5.93 -29.06
CA ILE A 8 26.86 -5.91 -27.60
C ILE A 8 27.06 -4.50 -27.03
N GLY A 9 28.03 -3.73 -27.54
CA GLY A 9 28.30 -2.36 -27.04
C GLY A 9 27.15 -1.39 -27.32
N GLU A 10 26.49 -1.48 -28.47
CA GLU A 10 25.30 -0.69 -28.79
C GLU A 10 24.12 -1.08 -27.89
N PHE A 11 23.99 -2.37 -27.56
CA PHE A 11 22.98 -2.85 -26.62
C PHE A 11 23.19 -2.31 -25.21
N GLU A 12 24.45 -2.32 -24.72
CA GLU A 12 24.81 -1.79 -23.39
C GLU A 12 24.51 -0.29 -23.28
N LEU A 13 24.83 0.51 -24.30
CA LEU A 13 24.55 1.94 -24.32
C LEU A 13 23.03 2.22 -24.29
N ILE A 14 22.26 1.49 -25.09
CA ILE A 14 20.79 1.63 -25.09
C ILE A 14 20.19 1.23 -23.76
N LEU A 15 20.72 0.18 -23.12
CA LEU A 15 20.26 -0.28 -21.82
C LEU A 15 20.57 0.76 -20.73
N GLU A 16 21.79 1.31 -20.73
CA GLU A 16 22.22 2.33 -19.77
C GLU A 16 21.36 3.61 -19.91
N GLU A 17 21.09 4.07 -21.12
CA GLU A 17 20.24 5.23 -21.37
C GLU A 17 18.81 4.99 -20.85
N LYS A 18 18.23 3.81 -21.12
CA LYS A 18 16.90 3.45 -20.62
C LYS A 18 16.86 3.35 -19.09
N MET A 19 17.90 2.80 -18.48
CA MET A 19 17.98 2.72 -17.01
C MET A 19 18.07 4.11 -16.40
N LYS A 20 18.87 5.02 -16.97
CA LYS A 20 18.94 6.43 -16.52
C LYS A 20 17.58 7.11 -16.63
N ASP A 21 16.90 6.97 -17.76
CA ASP A 21 15.56 7.55 -17.97
C ASP A 21 14.54 7.00 -16.95
N GLN A 22 14.55 5.71 -16.66
CA GLN A 22 13.67 5.11 -15.64
C GLN A 22 14.01 5.61 -14.23
N CYS A 23 15.29 5.75 -13.88
CA CYS A 23 15.72 6.30 -12.60
C CYS A 23 15.29 7.76 -12.44
N CYS A 24 15.48 8.59 -13.45
CA CYS A 24 15.05 9.98 -13.44
C CYS A 24 13.54 10.11 -13.23
N ARG A 25 12.74 9.35 -13.96
CA ARG A 25 11.28 9.32 -13.79
C ARG A 25 10.86 8.86 -12.41
N ALA A 26 11.55 7.87 -11.85
CA ALA A 26 11.28 7.39 -10.50
C ALA A 26 11.59 8.48 -9.45
N LEU A 27 12.72 9.18 -9.57
CA LEU A 27 13.10 10.28 -8.67
C LEU A 27 12.11 11.45 -8.78
N GLU A 28 11.75 11.84 -10.00
CA GLU A 28 10.74 12.89 -10.23
C GLU A 28 9.41 12.52 -9.56
N ARG A 29 8.96 11.28 -9.71
CA ARG A 29 7.72 10.80 -9.11
C ARG A 29 7.80 10.79 -7.58
N LEU A 30 8.90 10.32 -7.01
CA LEU A 30 9.12 10.36 -5.55
C LEU A 30 9.13 11.80 -5.02
N SER A 31 9.71 12.74 -5.77
CA SER A 31 9.74 14.16 -5.42
C SER A 31 8.34 14.80 -5.51
N GLN A 32 7.58 14.50 -6.57
CA GLN A 32 6.21 14.99 -6.74
C GLN A 32 5.29 14.56 -5.60
N GLU A 33 5.46 13.33 -5.12
CA GLU A 33 4.68 12.78 -3.99
C GLU A 33 5.27 13.16 -2.61
N GLY A 34 6.29 14.02 -2.58
CA GLY A 34 6.86 14.55 -1.35
C GLY A 34 7.62 13.52 -0.50
N LEU A 35 8.15 12.46 -1.11
CA LEU A 35 8.96 11.45 -0.42
C LEU A 35 10.45 11.81 -0.40
N ILE A 36 10.92 12.59 -1.38
CA ILE A 36 12.29 13.08 -1.44
C ILE A 36 12.29 14.57 -1.80
N ASN A 37 13.37 15.26 -1.42
CA ASN A 37 13.70 16.57 -1.97
C ASN A 37 14.71 16.34 -3.09
N LEU A 38 14.37 16.76 -4.31
CA LEU A 38 15.22 16.66 -5.49
C LEU A 38 15.55 18.07 -5.99
N ASP A 39 16.82 18.44 -5.95
CA ASP A 39 17.30 19.63 -6.64
C ASP A 39 17.56 19.29 -8.11
N THR A 40 16.73 19.81 -8.98
CA THR A 40 16.83 19.57 -10.43
C THR A 40 18.01 20.26 -11.09
N VAL A 41 18.66 21.22 -10.40
CA VAL A 41 19.82 21.97 -10.93
C VAL A 41 21.12 21.25 -10.57
N THR A 42 21.28 20.86 -9.29
CA THR A 42 22.49 20.18 -8.80
C THR A 42 22.41 18.68 -8.96
N GLY A 43 21.20 18.11 -9.08
CA GLY A 43 20.96 16.68 -9.05
C GLY A 43 21.04 16.07 -7.63
N GLU A 44 21.18 16.91 -6.60
CA GLU A 44 21.21 16.43 -5.22
C GLU A 44 19.83 15.90 -4.79
N CYS A 45 19.85 14.79 -4.09
CA CYS A 45 18.64 14.14 -3.59
C CYS A 45 18.76 13.88 -2.09
N SER A 46 17.76 14.27 -1.32
CA SER A 46 17.68 13.96 0.10
C SER A 46 16.36 13.27 0.46
N CYS A 47 16.44 12.32 1.37
CA CYS A 47 15.30 11.53 1.82
C CYS A 47 14.47 12.34 2.83
N ARG A 48 13.16 12.33 2.70
CA ARG A 48 12.25 12.89 3.69
C ARG A 48 11.86 11.82 4.74
N PRO A 49 11.40 12.22 5.93
CA PRO A 49 10.97 11.28 6.98
C PRO A 49 9.98 10.25 6.47
N GLU A 50 9.03 10.66 5.64
CA GLU A 50 7.99 9.80 5.06
C GLU A 50 8.60 8.65 4.22
N ALA A 51 9.63 8.94 3.43
CA ALA A 51 10.31 7.90 2.66
C ALA A 51 11.14 6.96 3.55
N ALA A 52 11.67 7.47 4.66
CA ALA A 52 12.36 6.62 5.64
C ALA A 52 11.39 5.64 6.30
N VAL A 53 10.17 6.08 6.66
CA VAL A 53 9.09 5.21 7.17
C VAL A 53 8.71 4.16 6.12
N MET A 54 8.46 4.60 4.86
CA MET A 54 8.13 3.70 3.76
C MET A 54 9.16 2.57 3.61
N SER A 55 10.45 2.91 3.68
CA SER A 55 11.54 1.94 3.57
C SER A 55 11.62 1.00 4.77
N ARG A 56 11.56 1.52 6.00
CA ARG A 56 11.61 0.70 7.24
C ARG A 56 10.48 -0.30 7.31
N GLN A 57 9.27 0.12 6.98
CA GLN A 57 8.08 -0.73 7.03
C GLN A 57 7.86 -1.55 5.76
N MET A 58 8.76 -1.42 4.77
CA MET A 58 8.66 -2.10 3.46
C MET A 58 7.29 -1.91 2.80
N VAL A 59 6.76 -0.68 2.87
CA VAL A 59 5.50 -0.29 2.25
C VAL A 59 5.74 0.04 0.79
N GLN A 60 4.87 -0.43 -0.09
CA GLN A 60 4.95 -0.13 -1.51
C GLN A 60 4.63 1.35 -1.78
N PHE A 61 5.23 1.90 -2.83
CA PHE A 61 5.06 3.31 -3.19
C PHE A 61 3.59 3.74 -3.29
N ASN A 62 2.75 2.98 -4.01
CA ASN A 62 1.33 3.33 -4.17
C ASN A 62 0.57 3.25 -2.84
N SER A 63 0.90 2.31 -1.97
CA SER A 63 0.30 2.19 -0.64
C SER A 63 0.74 3.34 0.27
N MET A 64 1.98 3.81 0.14
CA MET A 64 2.46 4.98 0.86
C MET A 64 1.69 6.25 0.47
N ILE A 65 1.40 6.43 -0.82
CA ILE A 65 0.56 7.54 -1.29
C ILE A 65 -0.84 7.50 -0.67
N VAL A 66 -1.45 6.31 -0.57
CA VAL A 66 -2.74 6.15 0.12
C VAL A 66 -2.63 6.59 1.58
N ILE A 67 -1.58 6.16 2.29
CA ILE A 67 -1.35 6.53 3.70
C ILE A 67 -1.15 8.05 3.85
N LEU A 68 -0.34 8.68 2.99
CA LEU A 68 -0.09 10.12 3.04
C LEU A 68 -1.34 10.96 2.72
N ALA A 69 -2.28 10.41 1.96
CA ALA A 69 -3.55 11.06 1.64
C ALA A 69 -4.60 10.93 2.76
N LEU A 70 -4.36 10.11 3.79
CA LEU A 70 -5.29 9.96 4.90
C LEU A 70 -5.45 11.26 5.68
N SER A 71 -6.70 11.60 6.00
CA SER A 71 -6.96 12.70 6.93
C SER A 71 -6.47 12.35 8.33
N PRO A 72 -5.79 13.27 9.05
CA PRO A 72 -5.41 13.07 10.46
C PRO A 72 -6.62 12.79 11.38
N LEU A 73 -7.83 13.14 10.93
CA LEU A 73 -9.08 12.93 11.65
C LEU A 73 -9.93 11.78 11.08
N CYS A 74 -9.34 10.93 10.23
CA CYS A 74 -10.08 9.80 9.66
C CYS A 74 -10.52 8.82 10.77
N SER A 75 -11.73 8.29 10.63
CA SER A 75 -12.22 7.23 11.51
C SER A 75 -11.51 5.91 11.24
N LEU A 76 -11.51 4.99 12.21
CA LEU A 76 -10.97 3.64 12.01
C LEU A 76 -11.65 2.90 10.85
N LYS A 77 -12.93 3.13 10.63
CA LYS A 77 -13.66 2.59 9.49
C LYS A 77 -13.10 3.07 8.16
N GLU A 78 -12.83 4.37 8.04
CA GLU A 78 -12.21 4.96 6.84
C GLU A 78 -10.79 4.45 6.67
N LEU A 79 -10.00 4.44 7.74
CA LEU A 79 -8.65 3.89 7.73
C LEU A 79 -8.63 2.46 7.18
N PHE A 80 -9.45 1.56 7.73
CA PHE A 80 -9.51 0.17 7.27
C PHE A 80 -9.96 0.05 5.81
N ARG A 81 -10.87 0.94 5.38
CA ARG A 81 -11.36 0.96 4.00
C ARG A 81 -10.25 1.35 3.02
N GLU A 82 -9.51 2.40 3.34
CA GLU A 82 -8.39 2.87 2.51
C GLU A 82 -7.23 1.85 2.52
N LEU A 83 -6.84 1.34 3.68
CA LEU A 83 -5.79 0.33 3.76
C LEU A 83 -6.16 -0.95 3.01
N SER A 84 -7.44 -1.34 2.96
CA SER A 84 -7.88 -2.52 2.20
C SER A 84 -7.66 -2.42 0.69
N ALA A 85 -7.41 -1.21 0.16
CA ALA A 85 -7.04 -0.98 -1.23
C ALA A 85 -5.53 -1.15 -1.49
N CYS A 86 -4.71 -1.17 -0.43
CA CYS A 86 -3.26 -1.28 -0.55
C CYS A 86 -2.84 -2.66 -1.07
N ALA A 87 -1.78 -2.69 -1.88
CA ALA A 87 -1.30 -3.92 -2.51
C ALA A 87 -0.86 -5.00 -1.50
N GLU A 88 -0.41 -4.60 -0.31
CA GLU A 88 -0.02 -5.48 0.79
C GLU A 88 -1.19 -6.29 1.35
N LEU A 89 -2.43 -5.87 1.13
CA LEU A 89 -3.62 -6.55 1.63
C LEU A 89 -4.44 -7.21 0.52
N GLN A 90 -4.01 -7.13 -0.73
CA GLN A 90 -4.79 -7.64 -1.86
C GLN A 90 -4.83 -9.17 -1.89
N VAL A 91 -6.04 -9.72 -1.81
CA VAL A 91 -6.34 -11.15 -1.95
C VAL A 91 -7.49 -11.33 -2.95
N VAL A 92 -7.38 -12.34 -3.80
CA VAL A 92 -8.35 -12.57 -4.88
C VAL A 92 -9.67 -13.11 -4.32
N LEU A 93 -10.78 -12.46 -4.68
CA LEU A 93 -12.13 -12.88 -4.30
C LEU A 93 -12.59 -14.06 -5.20
N LYS A 94 -12.71 -15.24 -4.61
CA LYS A 94 -13.27 -16.42 -5.30
C LYS A 94 -14.79 -16.45 -5.18
N ARG A 95 -15.44 -17.18 -6.09
CA ARG A 95 -16.92 -17.27 -6.12
C ARG A 95 -17.49 -17.85 -4.82
N ASP A 96 -16.82 -18.85 -4.28
CA ASP A 96 -17.28 -19.59 -3.09
C ASP A 96 -17.06 -18.79 -1.80
N ASP A 97 -16.12 -17.84 -1.81
CA ASP A 97 -15.83 -16.98 -0.65
C ASP A 97 -16.99 -16.06 -0.31
N LYS A 98 -17.75 -15.61 -1.33
CA LYS A 98 -18.76 -14.57 -1.20
C LYS A 98 -19.83 -14.87 -0.15
N LYS A 99 -20.28 -16.13 -0.07
CA LYS A 99 -21.31 -16.52 0.89
C LYS A 99 -20.79 -16.41 2.32
N ILE A 100 -19.60 -16.95 2.55
CA ILE A 100 -18.95 -17.00 3.86
C ILE A 100 -18.62 -15.57 4.34
N LEU A 101 -17.98 -14.78 3.46
CA LEU A 101 -17.59 -13.41 3.78
C LEU A 101 -18.80 -12.50 4.04
N ASN A 102 -19.90 -12.66 3.30
CA ASN A 102 -21.13 -11.90 3.56
C ASN A 102 -21.81 -12.26 4.89
N GLU A 103 -21.67 -13.49 5.38
CA GLU A 103 -22.15 -13.86 6.73
C GLU A 103 -21.28 -13.19 7.80
N HIS A 104 -19.95 -13.26 7.68
CA HIS A 104 -19.05 -12.60 8.63
C HIS A 104 -19.21 -11.07 8.60
N ALA A 105 -19.41 -10.48 7.41
CA ALA A 105 -19.58 -9.05 7.24
C ALA A 105 -20.76 -8.44 8.02
N LYS A 106 -21.76 -9.25 8.40
CA LYS A 106 -22.89 -8.79 9.22
C LYS A 106 -22.54 -8.53 10.68
N HIS A 107 -21.48 -9.17 11.16
CA HIS A 107 -21.07 -9.16 12.56
C HIS A 107 -19.77 -8.40 12.81
N MET A 108 -19.20 -7.75 11.77
CA MET A 108 -18.00 -6.92 11.89
C MET A 108 -18.28 -5.65 12.69
N GLU A 109 -17.23 -5.11 13.31
CA GLU A 109 -17.31 -3.82 14.02
C GLU A 109 -17.68 -2.66 13.07
N TYR A 110 -17.16 -2.68 11.84
CA TYR A 110 -17.46 -1.70 10.79
C TYR A 110 -18.12 -2.38 9.59
N PRO A 111 -19.42 -2.74 9.68
CA PRO A 111 -20.10 -3.47 8.63
C PRO A 111 -20.29 -2.60 7.38
N PHE A 112 -20.55 -3.27 6.26
CA PHE A 112 -21.05 -2.61 5.06
C PHE A 112 -22.42 -1.98 5.31
N LYS A 113 -22.81 -1.02 4.47
CA LYS A 113 -24.20 -0.54 4.47
C LYS A 113 -25.13 -1.71 4.15
N SER A 114 -26.37 -1.65 4.67
CA SER A 114 -27.32 -2.77 4.61
C SER A 114 -27.60 -3.35 3.21
N SER A 115 -27.39 -2.56 2.15
CA SER A 115 -27.54 -2.98 0.75
C SER A 115 -26.24 -3.47 0.09
N GLU A 116 -25.12 -3.30 0.74
CA GLU A 116 -23.80 -3.64 0.19
C GLU A 116 -23.41 -5.08 0.55
N LYS A 117 -22.71 -5.72 -0.37
CA LYS A 117 -22.20 -7.08 -0.23
C LYS A 117 -20.76 -7.12 -0.75
N VAL A 118 -20.03 -8.13 -0.34
CA VAL A 118 -18.67 -8.42 -0.85
C VAL A 118 -18.73 -8.69 -2.35
N LYS A 119 -18.08 -7.83 -3.15
CA LYS A 119 -18.08 -7.89 -4.63
C LYS A 119 -16.69 -7.87 -5.22
N THR A 120 -15.73 -7.23 -4.56
CA THR A 120 -14.37 -6.96 -5.04
C THR A 120 -13.31 -7.61 -4.16
N ASP A 121 -12.09 -7.70 -4.66
CA ASP A 121 -10.91 -8.14 -3.91
C ASP A 121 -10.67 -7.24 -2.70
N GLN A 122 -10.85 -5.93 -2.85
CA GLN A 122 -10.78 -4.96 -1.75
C GLN A 122 -11.82 -5.23 -0.66
N ASP A 123 -13.06 -5.58 -1.02
CA ASP A 123 -14.09 -5.92 -0.04
C ASP A 123 -13.69 -7.18 0.75
N LYS A 124 -13.07 -8.17 0.09
CA LYS A 124 -12.53 -9.36 0.75
C LYS A 124 -11.44 -8.98 1.74
N SER A 125 -10.47 -8.17 1.31
CA SER A 125 -9.39 -7.68 2.17
C SER A 125 -9.93 -6.92 3.38
N TYR A 126 -10.94 -6.06 3.17
CA TYR A 126 -11.61 -5.30 4.23
C TYR A 126 -12.30 -6.19 5.28
N VAL A 127 -12.97 -7.26 4.84
CA VAL A 127 -13.58 -8.23 5.76
C VAL A 127 -12.50 -9.00 6.52
N LEU A 128 -11.51 -9.56 5.81
CA LEU A 128 -10.45 -10.34 6.44
C LEU A 128 -9.66 -9.51 7.45
N LEU A 129 -9.38 -8.25 7.16
CA LEU A 129 -8.68 -7.33 8.06
C LEU A 129 -9.40 -7.19 9.41
N GLN A 130 -10.71 -7.07 9.41
CA GLN A 130 -11.51 -6.93 10.63
C GLN A 130 -11.70 -8.25 11.40
N LEU A 131 -11.53 -9.40 10.74
CA LEU A 131 -11.61 -10.71 11.40
C LEU A 131 -10.28 -11.14 12.02
N VAL A 132 -9.18 -10.42 11.80
CA VAL A 132 -7.86 -10.74 12.39
C VAL A 132 -7.90 -10.74 13.94
N PRO A 133 -8.45 -9.71 14.61
CA PRO A 133 -8.45 -9.65 16.08
C PRO A 133 -9.28 -10.77 16.73
N ASP A 134 -10.40 -11.14 16.12
CA ASP A 134 -11.38 -12.05 16.71
C ASP A 134 -11.02 -13.53 16.59
N ARG A 135 -9.93 -13.87 15.90
CA ARG A 135 -9.51 -15.25 15.63
C ARG A 135 -10.64 -16.13 15.11
N VAL A 136 -11.50 -15.57 14.28
CA VAL A 136 -12.67 -16.27 13.72
C VAL A 136 -12.20 -17.51 12.96
N LYS A 137 -12.84 -18.64 13.17
CA LYS A 137 -12.56 -19.87 12.44
C LYS A 137 -13.04 -19.71 10.99
N LEU A 138 -12.11 -19.48 10.08
CA LEU A 138 -12.33 -19.44 8.66
C LEU A 138 -12.07 -20.82 8.02
N VAL A 139 -12.52 -20.98 6.79
CA VAL A 139 -12.16 -22.15 5.96
C VAL A 139 -10.65 -22.14 5.70
N GLU A 140 -10.01 -23.29 5.66
CA GLU A 140 -8.54 -23.46 5.60
C GLU A 140 -7.84 -22.54 4.59
N ASN A 141 -8.39 -22.40 3.38
CA ASN A 141 -7.83 -21.52 2.37
C ASN A 141 -7.88 -20.03 2.77
N MET A 142 -8.92 -19.61 3.46
CA MET A 142 -9.06 -18.22 3.94
C MET A 142 -8.18 -17.94 5.16
N VAL A 143 -7.80 -18.93 5.93
CA VAL A 143 -6.86 -18.75 7.06
C VAL A 143 -5.52 -18.23 6.55
N LYS A 144 -4.97 -18.81 5.50
CA LYS A 144 -3.71 -18.36 4.89
C LYS A 144 -3.82 -16.94 4.31
N GLU A 145 -4.95 -16.65 3.67
CA GLU A 145 -5.22 -15.31 3.15
C GLU A 145 -5.40 -14.29 4.28
N GLN A 146 -6.02 -14.67 5.40
CA GLN A 146 -6.13 -13.84 6.58
C GLN A 146 -4.76 -13.57 7.24
N GLU A 147 -3.90 -14.58 7.34
CA GLU A 147 -2.52 -14.42 7.81
C GLU A 147 -1.74 -13.45 6.92
N TYR A 148 -1.86 -13.58 5.61
CA TYR A 148 -1.25 -12.65 4.65
C TYR A 148 -1.73 -11.21 4.88
N VAL A 149 -3.05 -11.01 4.99
CA VAL A 149 -3.65 -9.70 5.28
C VAL A 149 -3.17 -9.16 6.63
N ALA A 150 -3.09 -10.00 7.66
CA ALA A 150 -2.60 -9.61 8.97
C ALA A 150 -1.15 -9.10 8.94
N HIS A 151 -0.26 -9.80 8.23
CA HIS A 151 1.13 -9.37 8.06
C HIS A 151 1.25 -8.05 7.28
N GLY A 152 0.49 -7.89 6.21
CA GLY A 152 0.42 -6.63 5.47
C GLY A 152 -0.11 -5.49 6.33
N ALA A 153 -1.18 -5.74 7.07
CA ALA A 153 -1.81 -4.76 7.96
C ALA A 153 -0.85 -4.28 9.06
N CYS A 154 -0.07 -5.16 9.66
CA CYS A 154 0.94 -4.77 10.66
C CYS A 154 1.92 -3.75 10.09
N ARG A 155 2.43 -3.95 8.88
CA ARG A 155 3.37 -3.02 8.23
C ARG A 155 2.72 -1.67 7.92
N LEU A 156 1.52 -1.69 7.33
CA LEU A 156 0.79 -0.47 6.98
C LEU A 156 0.39 0.33 8.21
N LEU A 157 -0.13 -0.32 9.26
CA LEU A 157 -0.50 0.34 10.51
C LEU A 157 0.72 0.89 11.25
N SER A 158 1.85 0.17 11.25
CA SER A 158 3.11 0.69 11.79
C SER A 158 3.56 1.95 11.07
N ALA A 159 3.45 1.99 9.73
CA ALA A 159 3.76 3.19 8.95
C ALA A 159 2.83 4.36 9.31
N VAL A 160 1.52 4.12 9.43
CA VAL A 160 0.55 5.14 9.84
C VAL A 160 0.89 5.70 11.23
N ILE A 161 1.21 4.84 12.19
CA ILE A 161 1.56 5.25 13.56
C ILE A 161 2.86 6.06 13.58
N GLU A 162 3.92 5.61 12.88
CA GLU A 162 5.18 6.35 12.81
C GLU A 162 4.99 7.74 12.22
N LEU A 163 4.26 7.86 11.11
CA LEU A 163 3.95 9.15 10.49
C LEU A 163 3.14 10.06 11.41
N ALA A 164 2.17 9.52 12.15
CA ALA A 164 1.39 10.28 13.11
C ALA A 164 2.27 10.82 14.26
N ILE A 165 3.23 10.03 14.74
CA ILE A 165 4.20 10.46 15.76
C ILE A 165 5.13 11.54 15.21
N GLU A 166 5.69 11.35 14.00
CA GLU A 166 6.58 12.32 13.37
C GLU A 166 5.87 13.65 13.10
N SER A 167 4.61 13.64 12.67
CA SER A 167 3.82 14.84 12.44
C SER A 167 3.57 15.64 13.73
N GLN A 168 3.39 14.99 14.87
CA GLN A 168 3.24 15.64 16.18
C GLN A 168 4.57 16.21 16.70
N SER A 169 5.68 15.50 16.42
CA SER A 169 7.01 15.93 16.87
C SER A 169 7.54 17.11 16.07
N GLY A 170 7.21 17.23 14.78
CA GLY A 170 7.60 18.35 13.92
C GLY A 170 6.89 19.68 14.21
N GLY A 171 5.82 19.65 15.00
CA GLY A 171 5.12 20.86 15.46
C GLY A 171 5.73 21.53 16.71
N LEU A 172 6.83 20.98 17.24
CA LEU A 172 7.52 21.47 18.46
C LEU A 172 8.88 22.13 18.19
N LEU A 173 9.24 22.37 16.93
CA LEU A 173 10.39 23.15 16.50
C LEU A 173 9.92 24.41 15.76
#